data_61ac6b6aad3b77566f2798bd016daa6e
#
_entry.id   61ac6b6aad3b77566f2798bd016daa6e
#
_cell.length_a   1.000
_cell.length_b   1.000
_cell.length_c   1.000
_cell.angle_alpha   90.00
_cell.angle_beta   90.00
_cell.angle_gamma   90.00
#
_symmetry.space_group_name_H-M   'P 1'
#
loop_
_entity.id
_entity.type
_entity.pdbx_description
1 polymer ?
#
loop_
_entity_poly.entity_id
_entity_poly.type
_entity_poly.pdbx_seq_one_letter_code
_entity_poly.pdbx_strand_id
1 'polypeptide(L)'
;MNIVGARIKGLRESIRLSQKELGGKLGITQSAVNRYENNQSEASYKTLLSYADYFDVSLDYIYGRTDQPQGKLYDFKPKFEEDEDLRDFIEMCFDPNTPMSGKLKDMLLQMMKGGDK
;
A
#
# COMPACT_ATOMS: atom_id res chain seq x y z
N MET A 1 9.23 -23.20 1.38
CA MET A 1 7.80 -23.17 1.63
C MET A 1 7.18 -22.00 0.90
N ASN A 2 6.15 -22.25 0.11
CA ASN A 2 5.57 -21.16 -0.70
C ASN A 2 4.56 -20.37 0.14
N ILE A 3 4.91 -19.12 0.44
CA ILE A 3 4.10 -18.23 1.25
C ILE A 3 3.02 -17.49 0.45
N VAL A 4 3.09 -17.55 -0.89
CA VAL A 4 2.21 -16.77 -1.77
C VAL A 4 0.74 -17.02 -1.47
N GLY A 5 0.35 -18.29 -1.41
CA GLY A 5 -1.05 -18.65 -1.13
C GLY A 5 -1.55 -18.06 0.17
N ALA A 6 -0.77 -18.16 1.24
CA ALA A 6 -1.14 -17.62 2.55
C ALA A 6 -1.25 -16.08 2.51
N ARG A 7 -0.35 -15.41 1.80
CA ARG A 7 -0.37 -13.95 1.68
C ARG A 7 -1.61 -13.45 0.94
N ILE A 8 -1.90 -14.02 -0.24
CA ILE A 8 -3.06 -13.59 -1.02
C ILE A 8 -4.38 -13.94 -0.32
N LYS A 9 -4.43 -15.08 0.37
CA LYS A 9 -5.59 -15.43 1.17
C LYS A 9 -5.80 -14.43 2.31
N GLY A 10 -4.73 -14.09 3.03
CA GLY A 10 -4.78 -13.11 4.10
C GLY A 10 -5.25 -11.75 3.63
N LEU A 11 -4.78 -11.30 2.47
CA LEU A 11 -5.23 -10.03 1.87
C LEU A 11 -6.74 -10.06 1.59
N ARG A 12 -7.23 -11.14 0.98
CA ARG A 12 -8.65 -11.29 0.68
C ARG A 12 -9.50 -11.28 1.96
N GLU A 13 -9.09 -12.05 2.96
CA GLU A 13 -9.81 -12.14 4.22
C GLU A 13 -9.80 -10.82 5.00
N SER A 14 -8.73 -10.03 4.86
CA SER A 14 -8.61 -8.76 5.56
C SER A 14 -9.70 -7.75 5.17
N ILE A 15 -10.23 -7.86 3.95
CA ILE A 15 -11.32 -7.00 3.48
C ILE A 15 -12.65 -7.78 3.34
N ARG A 16 -12.69 -8.99 3.89
CA ARG A 16 -13.90 -9.83 3.98
C ARG A 16 -14.53 -10.15 2.63
N LEU A 17 -13.71 -10.33 1.60
CA LEU A 17 -14.19 -10.81 0.31
C LEU A 17 -14.20 -12.34 0.27
N SER A 18 -15.22 -12.90 -0.39
CA SER A 18 -15.21 -14.32 -0.72
C SER A 18 -14.27 -14.58 -1.90
N GLN A 19 -13.89 -15.83 -2.11
CA GLN A 19 -13.10 -16.20 -3.29
C GLN A 19 -13.82 -15.85 -4.59
N LYS A 20 -15.14 -16.03 -4.62
CA LYS A 20 -15.97 -15.71 -5.78
C LYS A 20 -15.97 -14.19 -6.05
N GLU A 21 -16.13 -13.39 -5.01
CA GLU A 21 -16.13 -11.93 -5.13
C GLU A 21 -14.79 -11.43 -5.61
N LEU A 22 -13.71 -11.94 -5.05
CA LEU A 22 -12.36 -11.54 -5.47
C LEU A 22 -12.11 -11.96 -6.91
N GLY A 23 -12.53 -13.19 -7.29
CA GLY A 23 -12.40 -13.66 -8.67
C GLY A 23 -13.07 -12.70 -9.65
N GLY A 24 -14.28 -12.23 -9.33
CA GLY A 24 -14.99 -11.24 -10.13
C GLY A 24 -14.23 -9.91 -10.23
N LYS A 25 -13.59 -9.47 -9.14
CA LYS A 25 -12.81 -8.24 -9.14
C LYS A 25 -11.55 -8.33 -9.98
N LEU A 26 -10.89 -9.49 -9.97
CA LEU A 26 -9.63 -9.70 -10.70
C LEU A 26 -9.82 -10.27 -12.09
N GLY A 27 -11.05 -10.64 -12.47
CA GLY A 27 -11.31 -11.24 -13.77
C GLY A 27 -10.84 -12.69 -13.88
N ILE A 28 -10.81 -13.42 -12.77
CA ILE A 28 -10.45 -14.84 -12.72
C ILE A 28 -11.57 -15.64 -12.06
N THR A 29 -11.52 -16.96 -12.17
CA THR A 29 -12.56 -17.81 -11.61
C THR A 29 -12.35 -18.01 -10.11
N GLN A 30 -13.43 -18.33 -9.39
CA GLN A 30 -13.35 -18.73 -7.98
C GLN A 30 -12.42 -19.91 -7.81
N SER A 31 -12.50 -20.88 -8.73
CA SER A 31 -11.66 -22.07 -8.71
C SER A 31 -10.17 -21.71 -8.80
N ALA A 32 -9.82 -20.73 -9.64
CA ALA A 32 -8.45 -20.25 -9.75
C ALA A 32 -7.99 -19.60 -8.44
N VAL A 33 -8.82 -18.75 -7.83
CA VAL A 33 -8.49 -18.11 -6.55
C VAL A 33 -8.20 -19.20 -5.50
N ASN A 34 -9.06 -20.22 -5.43
CA ASN A 34 -8.89 -21.32 -4.48
C ASN A 34 -7.55 -22.04 -4.69
N ARG A 35 -7.23 -22.40 -5.94
CA ARG A 35 -5.98 -23.11 -6.23
C ARG A 35 -4.75 -22.27 -5.87
N TYR A 36 -4.78 -20.97 -6.14
CA TYR A 36 -3.66 -20.07 -5.81
C TYR A 36 -3.49 -19.95 -4.30
N GLU A 37 -4.58 -19.81 -3.55
CA GLU A 37 -4.52 -19.68 -2.09
C GLU A 37 -4.03 -20.96 -1.41
N ASN A 38 -4.29 -22.11 -2.01
CA ASN A 38 -3.86 -23.39 -1.48
C ASN A 38 -2.53 -23.87 -2.08
N ASN A 39 -1.87 -23.05 -2.87
CA ASN A 39 -0.59 -23.37 -3.53
C ASN A 39 -0.69 -24.62 -4.43
N GLN A 40 -1.87 -24.90 -4.97
CA GLN A 40 -2.09 -25.98 -5.92
C GLN A 40 -1.71 -25.60 -7.34
N SER A 41 -1.68 -24.32 -7.63
CA SER A 41 -1.26 -23.74 -8.91
C SER A 41 -0.51 -22.46 -8.66
N GLU A 42 0.42 -22.13 -9.54
CA GLU A 42 1.10 -20.85 -9.49
C GLU A 42 0.33 -19.85 -10.34
N ALA A 43 0.03 -18.69 -9.77
CA ALA A 43 -0.58 -17.60 -10.51
C ALA A 43 0.43 -17.01 -11.49
N SER A 44 -0.07 -16.62 -12.68
CA SER A 44 0.78 -15.94 -13.65
C SER A 44 1.26 -14.60 -13.11
N TYR A 45 2.33 -14.10 -13.72
CA TYR A 45 2.84 -12.76 -13.41
C TYR A 45 1.73 -11.70 -13.49
N LYS A 46 0.91 -11.75 -14.55
CA LYS A 46 -0.19 -10.77 -14.70
C LYS A 46 -1.22 -10.87 -13.58
N THR A 47 -1.54 -12.08 -13.15
CA THR A 47 -2.49 -12.29 -12.05
C THR A 47 -1.94 -11.77 -10.74
N LEU A 48 -0.68 -12.06 -10.43
CA LEU A 48 -0.06 -11.54 -9.20
C LEU A 48 0.05 -10.02 -9.22
N LEU A 49 0.31 -9.43 -10.38
CA LEU A 49 0.32 -7.97 -10.51
C LEU A 49 -1.07 -7.40 -10.25
N SER A 50 -2.13 -8.07 -10.71
CA SER A 50 -3.51 -7.67 -10.42
C SER A 50 -3.81 -7.72 -8.92
N TYR A 51 -3.34 -8.74 -8.22
CA TYR A 51 -3.44 -8.81 -6.76
C TYR A 51 -2.71 -7.63 -6.11
N ALA A 52 -1.49 -7.37 -6.51
CA ALA A 52 -0.67 -6.30 -5.95
C ALA A 52 -1.34 -4.95 -6.14
N ASP A 53 -1.87 -4.69 -7.32
CA ASP A 53 -2.54 -3.41 -7.63
C ASP A 53 -3.87 -3.29 -6.89
N TYR A 54 -4.64 -4.36 -6.82
CA TYR A 54 -5.95 -4.31 -6.18
C TYR A 54 -5.84 -4.07 -4.67
N PHE A 55 -4.91 -4.74 -4.00
CA PHE A 55 -4.70 -4.62 -2.57
C PHE A 55 -3.70 -3.53 -2.19
N ASP A 56 -3.09 -2.89 -3.18
CA ASP A 56 -2.04 -1.88 -2.98
C ASP A 56 -0.90 -2.40 -2.09
N VAL A 57 -0.37 -3.54 -2.48
CA VAL A 57 0.78 -4.16 -1.81
C VAL A 57 1.87 -4.41 -2.84
N SER A 58 3.10 -4.59 -2.37
CA SER A 58 4.22 -4.92 -3.25
C SER A 58 4.22 -6.40 -3.61
N LEU A 59 4.82 -6.74 -4.75
CA LEU A 59 5.06 -8.14 -5.11
C LEU A 59 6.01 -8.80 -4.12
N ASP A 60 6.96 -8.05 -3.56
CA ASP A 60 7.87 -8.55 -2.53
C ASP A 60 7.08 -9.04 -1.30
N TYR A 61 6.04 -8.31 -0.91
CA TYR A 61 5.17 -8.74 0.18
C TYR A 61 4.46 -10.06 -0.16
N ILE A 62 3.89 -10.16 -1.37
CA ILE A 62 3.19 -11.37 -1.82
C ILE A 62 4.14 -12.57 -1.85
N TYR A 63 5.37 -12.37 -2.32
CA TYR A 63 6.39 -13.43 -2.37
C TYR A 63 7.03 -13.73 -1.01
N GLY A 64 6.70 -12.98 0.03
CA GLY A 64 7.25 -13.21 1.37
C GLY A 64 8.68 -12.72 1.55
N ARG A 65 9.17 -11.84 0.68
CA ARG A 65 10.50 -11.26 0.79
C ARG A 65 10.56 -10.14 1.82
N THR A 66 9.40 -9.61 2.19
CA THR A 66 9.25 -8.60 3.23
C THR A 66 7.94 -8.85 3.97
N ASP A 67 7.90 -8.46 5.24
CA ASP A 67 6.67 -8.48 6.04
C ASP A 67 5.91 -7.15 5.96
N GLN A 68 6.46 -6.17 5.24
CA GLN A 68 5.84 -4.86 5.06
C GLN A 68 5.03 -4.84 3.76
N PRO A 69 3.72 -4.52 3.80
CA PRO A 69 2.89 -4.54 2.60
C PRO A 69 3.31 -3.57 1.50
N GLN A 70 3.83 -2.42 1.82
CA GLN A 70 4.46 -1.41 0.95
C GLN A 70 3.93 -1.31 -0.48
N GLY A 71 2.65 -0.97 -0.62
CA GLY A 71 2.09 -0.61 -1.93
C GLY A 71 2.57 0.76 -2.39
N LYS A 72 2.04 1.22 -3.51
CA LYS A 72 2.42 2.52 -4.10
C LYS A 72 2.20 3.68 -3.13
N LEU A 73 1.16 3.61 -2.30
CA LEU A 73 0.88 4.63 -1.31
C LEU A 73 1.90 4.65 -0.18
N TYR A 74 2.46 3.49 0.15
CA TYR A 74 3.48 3.39 1.21
C TYR A 74 4.85 3.83 0.72
N ASP A 75 5.13 3.71 -0.57
CA ASP A 75 6.38 4.17 -1.17
C ASP A 75 6.36 5.66 -1.44
N PHE A 76 5.21 6.29 -1.31
CA PHE A 76 5.09 7.72 -1.51
C PHE A 76 5.72 8.46 -0.34
N LYS A 77 6.95 8.92 -0.57
CA LYS A 77 7.61 9.85 0.34
C LYS A 77 7.43 11.24 -0.26
N PRO A 78 6.76 12.16 0.46
CA PRO A 78 6.65 13.52 -0.04
C PRO A 78 8.05 14.08 -0.25
N LYS A 79 8.39 14.38 -1.49
CA LYS A 79 9.67 15.01 -1.81
C LYS A 79 9.48 16.51 -1.64
N PHE A 80 9.56 16.96 -0.41
CA PHE A 80 9.37 18.37 -0.07
C PHE A 80 10.30 19.31 -0.82
N GLU A 81 11.49 18.81 -1.17
CA GLU A 81 12.49 19.62 -1.87
C GLU A 81 12.23 19.72 -3.37
N GLU A 82 11.50 18.77 -3.95
CA GLU A 82 11.23 18.73 -5.39
C GLU A 82 9.82 19.18 -5.76
N ASP A 83 8.92 19.26 -4.78
CA ASP A 83 7.53 19.68 -4.97
C ASP A 83 7.38 21.11 -4.46
N GLU A 84 7.41 22.09 -5.39
CA GLU A 84 7.28 23.50 -5.06
C GLU A 84 5.94 23.83 -4.42
N ASP A 85 4.86 23.22 -4.87
CA ASP A 85 3.52 23.46 -4.32
C ASP A 85 3.43 23.01 -2.87
N LEU A 86 4.00 21.86 -2.56
CA LEU A 86 4.05 21.33 -1.21
C LEU A 86 4.96 22.18 -0.32
N ARG A 87 6.10 22.61 -0.85
CA ARG A 87 7.02 23.51 -0.13
C ARG A 87 6.34 24.83 0.19
N ASP A 88 5.68 25.43 -0.79
CA ASP A 88 4.97 26.70 -0.62
C ASP A 88 3.86 26.56 0.43
N PHE A 89 3.14 25.43 0.41
CA PHE A 89 2.12 25.15 1.39
C PHE A 89 2.71 25.08 2.81
N ILE A 90 3.84 24.39 2.96
CA ILE A 90 4.51 24.24 4.26
C ILE A 90 5.04 25.59 4.74
N GLU A 91 5.66 26.39 3.86
CA GLU A 91 6.14 27.73 4.19
C GLU A 91 4.99 28.62 4.65
N MET A 92 3.85 28.55 3.98
CA MET A 92 2.66 29.29 4.37
C MET A 92 2.16 28.87 5.76
N CYS A 93 2.26 27.59 6.08
CA CYS A 93 1.88 27.07 7.41
C CYS A 93 2.79 27.62 8.52
N PHE A 94 4.04 27.94 8.21
CA PHE A 94 5.01 28.46 9.16
C PHE A 94 5.17 29.98 9.11
N ASP A 95 4.39 30.66 8.28
CA ASP A 95 4.40 32.12 8.20
C ASP A 95 3.87 32.68 9.55
N PRO A 96 4.63 33.55 10.22
CA PRO A 96 4.21 34.15 11.49
C PRO A 96 2.94 34.98 11.38
N ASN A 97 2.58 35.42 10.17
CA ASN A 97 1.33 36.15 9.91
C ASN A 97 0.12 35.26 9.70
N THR A 98 0.32 33.93 9.62
CA THR A 98 -0.76 32.97 9.45
C THR A 98 -1.31 32.57 10.83
N PRO A 99 -2.64 32.58 11.03
CA PRO A 99 -3.21 32.27 12.35
C PRO A 99 -3.22 30.76 12.62
N MET A 100 -2.06 30.12 12.49
CA MET A 100 -1.91 28.70 12.79
C MET A 100 -1.35 28.54 14.20
N SER A 101 -1.98 27.63 14.98
CA SER A 101 -1.52 27.37 16.34
C SER A 101 -0.11 26.76 16.34
N GLY A 102 0.69 27.10 17.36
CA GLY A 102 2.02 26.52 17.54
C GLY A 102 1.97 25.00 17.62
N LYS A 103 0.91 24.46 18.20
CA LYS A 103 0.70 23.02 18.31
C LYS A 103 0.59 22.36 16.93
N LEU A 104 -0.12 22.98 15.98
CA LEU A 104 -0.24 22.47 14.63
C LEU A 104 1.10 22.54 13.90
N LYS A 105 1.85 23.61 14.10
CA LYS A 105 3.22 23.74 13.55
C LYS A 105 4.13 22.64 14.07
N ASP A 106 4.07 22.34 15.36
CA ASP A 106 4.85 21.28 15.99
C ASP A 106 4.49 19.92 15.42
N MET A 107 3.19 19.65 15.20
CA MET A 107 2.74 18.41 14.57
C MET A 107 3.29 18.25 13.16
N LEU A 108 3.25 19.31 12.36
CA LEU A 108 3.81 19.29 11.00
C LEU A 108 5.32 19.04 11.02
N LEU A 109 6.04 19.67 11.96
CA LEU A 109 7.47 19.44 12.10
C LEU A 109 7.78 18.00 12.47
N GLN A 110 7.00 17.40 13.35
CA GLN A 110 7.16 15.99 13.72
C GLN A 110 6.91 15.07 12.54
N MET A 111 5.90 15.36 11.73
CA MET A 111 5.62 14.59 10.52
C MET A 111 6.77 14.67 9.52
N MET A 112 7.36 15.86 9.34
CA MET A 112 8.51 16.05 8.48
C MET A 112 9.73 15.27 8.96
N LYS A 113 9.99 15.27 10.26
CA LYS A 113 11.10 14.52 10.86
C LYS A 113 10.85 13.01 10.85
N GLY A 114 9.61 12.60 11.06
CA GLY A 114 9.23 11.18 11.05
C GLY A 114 9.39 10.53 9.68
N GLY A 115 9.35 11.31 8.60
CA GLY A 115 9.54 10.82 7.23
C GLY A 115 10.98 10.50 6.86
N ASP A 116 11.94 10.90 7.69
CA ASP A 116 13.37 10.76 7.40
C ASP A 116 14.01 9.49 7.97
N LYS A 117 13.21 8.60 8.49
CA LYS A 117 13.71 7.34 9.03
C LYS A 117 13.65 6.22 8.02
#